data_d2437e3fd49b2129320d57abcb591f1a
#
_entry.id   d2437e3fd49b2129320d57abcb591f1a
#
_cell.length_a   1.000
_cell.length_b   1.000
_cell.length_c   1.000
_cell.angle_alpha   90.00
_cell.angle_beta   90.00
_cell.angle_gamma   90.00
#
_symmetry.space_group_name_H-M   'P 1'
#
loop_
_entity.id
_entity.type
_entity.pdbx_description
1 polymer ?
#
loop_
_entity_poly.entity_id
_entity_poly.type
_entity_poly.pdbx_seq_one_letter_code
_entity_poly.pdbx_strand_id
1 'polypeptide(L)'
;IYRRIEKSKTWESVLEEIREGLKPFIKDLRRAVTDEDITRLTEIRIKRISAYNRFQADEAIKKIEEGMKETKSNLRNLTGYAVAWFEMLQEKYGKGLKRRTQYDEIEQINAAEVVSANQRLYVNREEGFIGLNWRQHEFVQECTILDSALTIMRDGSLKVTKVADKVFMGRDIIHVAVFPKDGDTNFYTMVYQDKESGKAFAKRFQIGGLSRDKLYPLVKSEGSHVVYLEVSKTEKEMPKKLQVFIDGRSGARVREFEFDLAEVPVSTRSAKGITVSKWPVKDVKRADLALK
;
A
#
# COMPACT_ATOMS: atom_id res chain seq x y z
N ILE A 1 36.88 1.50 -51.78
CA ILE A 1 35.65 2.26 -51.57
C ILE A 1 35.85 3.69 -52.03
N TYR A 2 36.83 4.47 -51.61
CA TYR A 2 37.05 5.90 -51.95
C TYR A 2 37.02 6.22 -53.43
N ARG A 3 37.73 5.47 -54.30
CA ARG A 3 37.77 5.68 -55.74
C ARG A 3 36.38 5.50 -56.42
N ARG A 4 35.48 4.79 -55.81
CA ARG A 4 34.09 4.60 -56.31
C ARG A 4 33.24 5.76 -55.89
N ILE A 5 33.37 6.18 -54.61
CA ILE A 5 32.60 7.31 -54.04
C ILE A 5 32.90 8.62 -54.82
N GLU A 6 34.16 8.85 -55.21
CA GLU A 6 34.53 10.04 -56.00
C GLU A 6 33.79 10.18 -57.33
N LYS A 7 33.26 9.09 -57.87
CA LYS A 7 32.50 9.08 -59.13
C LYS A 7 30.99 9.22 -58.94
N SER A 8 30.54 9.12 -57.70
CA SER A 8 29.10 9.19 -57.38
C SER A 8 28.61 10.63 -57.45
N LYS A 9 27.48 10.84 -58.12
CA LYS A 9 26.87 12.16 -58.32
C LYS A 9 25.77 12.50 -57.32
N THR A 10 25.23 11.49 -56.61
CA THR A 10 24.13 11.65 -55.61
C THR A 10 24.52 11.01 -54.30
N TRP A 11 23.91 11.48 -53.19
CA TRP A 11 24.18 10.95 -51.88
C TRP A 11 23.76 9.49 -51.73
N GLU A 12 22.62 9.13 -52.33
CA GLU A 12 22.12 7.74 -52.34
C GLU A 12 23.13 6.82 -53.03
N SER A 13 23.73 7.25 -54.15
CA SER A 13 24.78 6.51 -54.88
C SER A 13 26.04 6.33 -54.00
N VAL A 14 26.40 7.33 -53.19
CA VAL A 14 27.52 7.24 -52.25
C VAL A 14 27.25 6.16 -51.20
N LEU A 15 26.06 6.15 -50.58
CA LEU A 15 25.70 5.17 -49.57
C LEU A 15 25.67 3.73 -50.14
N GLU A 16 25.20 3.58 -51.39
CA GLU A 16 25.12 2.29 -52.05
C GLU A 16 26.53 1.74 -52.40
N GLU A 17 27.43 2.57 -52.88
CA GLU A 17 28.81 2.21 -53.14
C GLU A 17 29.57 1.81 -51.86
N ILE A 18 29.29 2.45 -50.73
CA ILE A 18 29.83 2.06 -49.43
C ILE A 18 29.28 0.70 -49.01
N ARG A 19 27.95 0.49 -49.15
CA ARG A 19 27.32 -0.79 -48.82
C ARG A 19 27.88 -1.93 -49.64
N GLU A 20 28.03 -1.75 -50.94
CA GLU A 20 28.67 -2.73 -51.84
C GLU A 20 30.14 -2.98 -51.44
N GLY A 21 30.89 -1.92 -51.09
CA GLY A 21 32.27 -2.01 -50.68
C GLY A 21 32.46 -2.73 -49.33
N LEU A 22 31.47 -2.78 -48.49
CA LEU A 22 31.50 -3.47 -47.21
C LEU A 22 31.12 -4.96 -47.29
N LYS A 23 30.43 -5.38 -48.37
CA LYS A 23 29.95 -6.77 -48.57
C LYS A 23 31.05 -7.86 -48.27
N PRO A 24 32.26 -7.73 -48.77
CA PRO A 24 33.33 -8.70 -48.49
C PRO A 24 33.65 -8.86 -46.99
N PHE A 25 33.44 -7.83 -46.21
CA PHE A 25 33.81 -7.74 -44.78
C PHE A 25 32.67 -8.01 -43.84
N ILE A 26 31.45 -8.23 -44.33
CA ILE A 26 30.22 -8.46 -43.49
C ILE A 26 30.43 -9.65 -42.55
N LYS A 27 31.15 -10.69 -42.99
CA LYS A 27 31.41 -11.91 -42.20
C LYS A 27 32.26 -11.63 -40.95
N ASP A 28 33.05 -10.59 -40.97
CA ASP A 28 33.94 -10.20 -39.86
C ASP A 28 33.24 -9.24 -38.87
N LEU A 29 32.02 -8.79 -39.21
CA LEU A 29 31.26 -7.88 -38.38
C LEU A 29 30.33 -8.61 -37.41
N ARG A 30 30.22 -8.10 -36.21
CA ARG A 30 29.42 -8.72 -35.11
C ARG A 30 27.90 -8.58 -35.28
N ARG A 31 27.43 -7.63 -36.11
CA ARG A 31 26.05 -7.37 -36.43
C ARG A 31 25.87 -6.85 -37.85
N ALA A 32 24.64 -6.87 -38.32
CA ALA A 32 24.31 -6.27 -39.61
C ALA A 32 24.61 -4.76 -39.64
N VAL A 33 25.10 -4.28 -40.76
CA VAL A 33 25.40 -2.85 -41.00
C VAL A 33 24.09 -2.12 -41.30
N THR A 34 23.84 -1.05 -40.56
CA THR A 34 22.69 -0.16 -40.76
C THR A 34 23.08 1.04 -41.61
N ASP A 35 22.08 1.75 -42.15
CA ASP A 35 22.31 2.98 -42.93
C ASP A 35 22.92 4.08 -42.05
N GLU A 36 22.62 4.09 -40.79
CA GLU A 36 23.24 4.99 -39.82
C GLU A 36 24.75 4.70 -39.63
N ASP A 37 25.17 3.44 -39.64
CA ASP A 37 26.58 3.05 -39.60
C ASP A 37 27.30 3.52 -40.85
N ILE A 38 26.70 3.38 -42.01
CA ILE A 38 27.27 3.82 -43.27
C ILE A 38 27.42 5.34 -43.28
N THR A 39 26.45 6.09 -42.80
CA THR A 39 26.51 7.54 -42.65
C THR A 39 27.68 7.95 -41.73
N ARG A 40 27.81 7.32 -40.58
CA ARG A 40 28.92 7.56 -39.65
C ARG A 40 30.28 7.28 -40.26
N LEU A 41 30.41 6.28 -41.15
CA LEU A 41 31.65 6.02 -41.90
C LEU A 41 32.07 7.19 -42.77
N THR A 42 31.11 7.91 -43.35
CA THR A 42 31.43 9.08 -44.20
C THR A 42 31.95 10.27 -43.40
N GLU A 43 31.62 10.34 -42.11
CA GLU A 43 32.06 11.42 -41.21
C GLU A 43 33.49 11.20 -40.65
N ILE A 44 34.11 10.03 -40.91
CA ILE A 44 35.43 9.74 -40.44
C ILE A 44 36.47 10.55 -41.22
N ARG A 45 37.16 11.42 -40.51
CA ARG A 45 38.23 12.25 -41.11
C ARG A 45 39.43 11.36 -41.52
N ILE A 46 40.02 11.61 -42.68
CA ILE A 46 41.20 10.90 -43.24
C ILE A 46 42.33 10.77 -42.21
N LYS A 47 42.56 11.78 -41.38
CA LYS A 47 43.54 11.76 -40.28
C LYS A 47 43.34 10.59 -39.29
N ARG A 48 42.10 10.07 -39.15
CA ARG A 48 41.78 8.95 -38.27
C ARG A 48 42.02 7.56 -38.88
N ILE A 49 42.34 7.48 -40.17
CA ILE A 49 42.57 6.23 -40.89
C ILE A 49 44.07 5.84 -40.86
N SER A 50 44.89 6.55 -40.11
CA SER A 50 46.32 6.22 -39.97
C SER A 50 46.55 4.93 -39.18
N ALA A 51 47.65 4.21 -39.47
CA ALA A 51 48.00 2.99 -38.73
C ALA A 51 48.10 3.20 -37.22
N TYR A 52 48.52 4.38 -36.77
CA TYR A 52 48.58 4.75 -35.35
C TYR A 52 47.19 4.82 -34.72
N ASN A 53 46.18 5.44 -35.39
CA ASN A 53 44.84 5.49 -34.89
C ASN A 53 44.15 4.13 -34.92
N ARG A 54 44.50 3.26 -35.87
CA ARG A 54 44.02 1.88 -35.92
C ARG A 54 44.51 1.11 -34.71
N PHE A 55 45.78 1.21 -34.33
CA PHE A 55 46.31 0.58 -33.14
C PHE A 55 45.60 1.06 -31.85
N GLN A 56 45.37 2.37 -31.70
CA GLN A 56 44.65 2.92 -30.57
C GLN A 56 43.20 2.44 -30.53
N ALA A 57 42.52 2.32 -31.68
CA ALA A 57 41.15 1.79 -31.75
C ALA A 57 41.09 0.31 -31.36
N ASP A 58 42.06 -0.48 -31.82
CA ASP A 58 42.17 -1.91 -31.47
C ASP A 58 42.43 -2.10 -29.97
N GLU A 59 43.28 -1.28 -29.35
CA GLU A 59 43.47 -1.29 -27.89
C GLU A 59 42.21 -0.87 -27.13
N ALA A 60 41.49 0.15 -27.61
CA ALA A 60 40.26 0.59 -26.98
C ALA A 60 39.18 -0.49 -27.07
N ILE A 61 39.04 -1.15 -28.23
CA ILE A 61 38.13 -2.27 -28.43
C ILE A 61 38.48 -3.40 -27.46
N LYS A 62 39.74 -3.79 -27.36
CA LYS A 62 40.18 -4.84 -26.45
C LYS A 62 39.83 -4.53 -25.00
N LYS A 63 40.06 -3.29 -24.53
CA LYS A 63 39.69 -2.86 -23.17
C LYS A 63 38.18 -2.96 -22.92
N ILE A 64 37.38 -2.56 -23.92
CA ILE A 64 35.91 -2.67 -23.82
C ILE A 64 35.48 -4.13 -23.77
N GLU A 65 36.10 -5.00 -24.58
CA GLU A 65 35.79 -6.44 -24.57
C GLU A 65 36.15 -7.11 -23.24
N GLU A 66 37.29 -6.75 -22.66
CA GLU A 66 37.71 -7.20 -21.33
C GLU A 66 36.72 -6.72 -20.26
N GLY A 67 36.34 -5.44 -20.27
CA GLY A 67 35.31 -4.89 -19.36
C GLY A 67 33.96 -5.56 -19.52
N MET A 68 33.53 -5.86 -20.75
CA MET A 68 32.28 -6.61 -21.00
C MET A 68 32.38 -8.04 -20.45
N LYS A 69 33.50 -8.72 -20.59
CA LYS A 69 33.72 -10.06 -20.06
C LYS A 69 33.70 -10.06 -18.53
N GLU A 70 34.34 -9.09 -17.91
CA GLU A 70 34.34 -8.90 -16.47
C GLU A 70 32.90 -8.61 -15.95
N THR A 71 32.19 -7.67 -16.57
CA THR A 71 30.80 -7.34 -16.19
C THR A 71 29.89 -8.55 -16.33
N LYS A 72 30.03 -9.35 -17.41
CA LYS A 72 29.24 -10.58 -17.57
C LYS A 72 29.60 -11.61 -16.48
N SER A 73 30.84 -11.71 -16.06
CA SER A 73 31.25 -12.57 -14.95
C SER A 73 30.63 -12.11 -13.63
N ASN A 74 30.70 -10.81 -13.35
CA ASN A 74 30.11 -10.21 -12.15
C ASN A 74 28.58 -10.39 -12.08
N LEU A 75 27.88 -10.28 -13.22
CA LEU A 75 26.45 -10.55 -13.31
C LEU A 75 26.10 -12.02 -13.03
N ARG A 76 26.96 -12.96 -13.39
CA ARG A 76 26.75 -14.39 -13.08
C ARG A 76 26.94 -14.70 -11.59
N ASN A 77 27.80 -13.94 -10.91
CA ASN A 77 28.06 -14.06 -9.48
C ASN A 77 27.86 -12.71 -8.77
N LEU A 78 26.62 -12.22 -8.81
CA LEU A 78 26.26 -10.91 -8.27
C LEU A 78 26.55 -10.80 -6.78
N THR A 79 26.27 -11.87 -6.02
CA THR A 79 26.54 -11.91 -4.57
C THR A 79 28.03 -11.78 -4.28
N GLY A 80 28.88 -12.54 -4.98
CA GLY A 80 30.34 -12.45 -4.82
C GLY A 80 30.87 -11.07 -5.19
N TYR A 81 30.36 -10.48 -6.28
CA TYR A 81 30.70 -9.11 -6.66
C TYR A 81 30.33 -8.09 -5.59
N ALA A 82 29.11 -8.19 -5.03
CA ALA A 82 28.66 -7.29 -3.98
C ALA A 82 29.52 -7.40 -2.70
N VAL A 83 29.85 -8.63 -2.29
CA VAL A 83 30.73 -8.86 -1.14
C VAL A 83 32.11 -8.21 -1.37
N ALA A 84 32.75 -8.50 -2.50
CA ALA A 84 34.05 -7.92 -2.85
C ALA A 84 34.03 -6.39 -2.91
N TRP A 85 32.90 -5.80 -3.38
CA TRP A 85 32.70 -4.35 -3.39
C TRP A 85 32.69 -3.77 -1.99
N PHE A 86 31.93 -4.39 -1.06
CA PHE A 86 31.88 -3.93 0.32
C PHE A 86 33.19 -4.15 1.07
N GLU A 87 33.93 -5.23 0.79
CA GLU A 87 35.27 -5.47 1.34
C GLU A 87 36.23 -4.37 0.89
N MET A 88 36.23 -4.02 -0.38
CA MET A 88 37.02 -2.91 -0.91
C MET A 88 36.66 -1.57 -0.25
N LEU A 89 35.40 -1.29 -0.05
CA LEU A 89 34.94 -0.10 0.67
C LEU A 89 35.41 -0.10 2.12
N GLN A 90 35.34 -1.25 2.80
CA GLN A 90 35.83 -1.40 4.16
C GLN A 90 37.33 -1.16 4.26
N GLU A 91 38.10 -1.69 3.35
CA GLU A 91 39.59 -1.47 3.30
C GLU A 91 39.91 0.01 3.05
N LYS A 92 39.21 0.64 2.11
CA LYS A 92 39.48 2.02 1.69
C LYS A 92 39.02 3.07 2.68
N TYR A 93 37.85 2.86 3.28
CA TYR A 93 37.17 3.87 4.12
C TYR A 93 36.91 3.43 5.55
N GLY A 94 37.06 2.15 5.87
CA GLY A 94 36.72 1.59 7.19
C GLY A 94 37.79 1.81 8.27
N LYS A 95 38.96 2.35 7.92
CA LYS A 95 40.05 2.60 8.87
C LYS A 95 39.59 3.60 9.94
N GLY A 96 39.59 3.18 11.20
CA GLY A 96 39.15 4.00 12.34
C GLY A 96 37.65 3.96 12.62
N LEU A 97 36.84 3.32 11.79
CA LEU A 97 35.43 3.14 12.02
C LEU A 97 35.17 1.82 12.74
N LYS A 98 34.82 1.89 14.04
CA LYS A 98 34.40 0.73 14.80
C LYS A 98 32.91 0.49 14.61
N ARG A 99 32.53 -0.75 14.36
CA ARG A 99 31.12 -1.13 14.29
C ARG A 99 30.45 -0.86 15.66
N ARG A 100 29.42 -0.02 15.64
CA ARG A 100 28.61 0.29 16.83
C ARG A 100 27.37 -0.58 16.96
N THR A 101 27.01 -1.29 15.89
CA THR A 101 25.88 -2.22 15.87
C THR A 101 26.26 -3.45 16.68
N GLN A 102 25.56 -3.71 17.76
CA GLN A 102 25.62 -5.00 18.46
C GLN A 102 24.62 -5.93 17.79
N TYR A 103 25.00 -7.20 17.59
CA TYR A 103 24.02 -8.24 17.32
C TYR A 103 23.43 -8.58 18.68
N ASP A 104 22.23 -8.04 18.95
CA ASP A 104 21.34 -8.69 19.88
C ASP A 104 20.69 -9.83 19.10
N GLU A 105 20.89 -11.05 19.52
CA GLU A 105 19.94 -12.10 19.24
C GLU A 105 18.64 -11.53 19.82
N ILE A 106 17.66 -11.28 18.94
CA ILE A 106 16.29 -11.14 19.40
C ILE A 106 16.04 -12.49 20.07
N GLU A 107 16.26 -12.54 21.39
CA GLU A 107 15.78 -13.66 22.20
C GLU A 107 14.40 -13.91 21.69
N GLN A 108 14.12 -15.14 21.26
CA GLN A 108 12.76 -15.53 20.92
C GLN A 108 11.95 -15.13 22.14
N ILE A 109 11.33 -13.94 22.07
CA ILE A 109 10.43 -13.48 23.11
C ILE A 109 9.43 -14.61 23.18
N ASN A 110 9.54 -15.43 24.21
CA ASN A 110 8.64 -16.54 24.43
C ASN A 110 7.24 -15.93 24.33
N ALA A 111 6.48 -16.30 23.31
CA ALA A 111 5.12 -15.81 23.15
C ALA A 111 4.30 -15.96 24.43
N ALA A 112 4.68 -16.93 25.28
CA ALA A 112 4.13 -17.14 26.61
C ALA A 112 4.46 -16.01 27.61
N GLU A 113 5.64 -15.38 27.59
CA GLU A 113 5.97 -14.25 28.48
C GLU A 113 5.27 -12.95 28.05
N VAL A 114 5.06 -12.77 26.76
CA VAL A 114 4.32 -11.60 26.23
C VAL A 114 2.82 -11.73 26.46
N VAL A 115 2.28 -12.95 26.43
CA VAL A 115 0.86 -13.24 26.71
C VAL A 115 0.53 -13.06 28.20
N SER A 116 1.48 -13.15 29.10
CA SER A 116 1.23 -12.98 30.54
C SER A 116 1.13 -11.52 31.01
N ALA A 117 1.45 -10.54 30.17
CA ALA A 117 1.26 -9.13 30.49
C ALA A 117 -0.17 -8.70 30.14
N ASN A 118 -1.15 -9.11 30.96
CA ASN A 118 -2.54 -8.67 30.83
C ASN A 118 -2.62 -7.17 31.12
N GLN A 119 -2.62 -6.38 30.05
CA GLN A 119 -2.89 -4.95 30.11
C GLN A 119 -4.40 -4.73 29.97
N ARG A 120 -4.88 -3.62 30.49
CA ARG A 120 -6.29 -3.24 30.38
C ARG A 120 -6.42 -2.02 29.51
N LEU A 121 -7.18 -2.18 28.41
CA LEU A 121 -7.49 -1.10 27.48
C LEU A 121 -8.68 -0.30 27.99
N TYR A 122 -8.53 1.01 28.00
CA TYR A 122 -9.55 1.98 28.40
C TYR A 122 -9.79 2.98 27.28
N VAL A 123 -10.97 3.60 27.30
CA VAL A 123 -11.36 4.62 26.31
C VAL A 123 -11.95 5.87 26.99
N ASN A 124 -11.57 7.04 26.49
CA ASN A 124 -12.26 8.30 26.70
C ASN A 124 -12.94 8.66 25.36
N ARG A 125 -14.25 8.38 25.30
CA ARG A 125 -15.03 8.49 24.04
C ARG A 125 -15.15 9.92 23.55
N GLU A 126 -15.34 10.88 24.45
CA GLU A 126 -15.55 12.30 24.13
C GLU A 126 -14.26 12.95 23.63
N GLU A 127 -13.18 12.78 24.35
CA GLU A 127 -11.88 13.33 23.98
C GLU A 127 -11.20 12.55 22.87
N GLY A 128 -11.64 11.32 22.61
CA GLY A 128 -11.16 10.50 21.49
C GLY A 128 -9.83 9.79 21.74
N PHE A 129 -9.54 9.46 22.99
CA PHE A 129 -8.32 8.76 23.36
C PHE A 129 -8.61 7.31 23.80
N ILE A 130 -7.67 6.43 23.52
CA ILE A 130 -7.55 5.11 24.14
C ILE A 130 -6.23 5.03 24.87
N GLY A 131 -6.14 4.17 25.89
CA GLY A 131 -4.90 4.01 26.63
C GLY A 131 -4.91 2.81 27.56
N LEU A 132 -3.71 2.48 28.06
CA LEU A 132 -3.51 1.39 29.01
C LEU A 132 -3.64 1.90 30.44
N ASN A 133 -4.23 1.07 31.30
CA ASN A 133 -4.30 1.29 32.75
C ASN A 133 -4.96 2.60 33.22
N TRP A 134 -5.85 3.17 32.45
CA TRP A 134 -6.59 4.40 32.76
C TRP A 134 -7.85 4.13 33.59
N ARG A 135 -7.70 3.68 34.81
CA ARG A 135 -8.80 3.20 35.67
C ARG A 135 -9.96 4.19 35.88
N GLN A 136 -9.77 5.47 35.57
CA GLN A 136 -10.80 6.50 35.67
C GLN A 136 -11.68 6.62 34.42
N HIS A 137 -11.36 5.88 33.36
CA HIS A 137 -12.11 5.86 32.12
C HIS A 137 -12.84 4.53 31.90
N GLU A 138 -13.60 4.43 30.84
CA GLU A 138 -14.35 3.23 30.50
C GLU A 138 -13.41 2.07 30.15
N PHE A 139 -13.55 0.96 30.84
CA PHE A 139 -12.83 -0.28 30.54
C PHE A 139 -13.41 -0.92 29.27
N VAL A 140 -12.56 -1.28 28.32
CA VAL A 140 -12.96 -1.93 27.08
C VAL A 140 -12.75 -3.45 27.19
N GLN A 141 -11.51 -3.89 27.29
CA GLN A 141 -11.15 -5.32 27.41
C GLN A 141 -9.67 -5.47 27.81
N GLU A 142 -9.28 -6.69 28.15
CA GLU A 142 -7.88 -7.06 28.36
C GLU A 142 -7.16 -7.20 27.02
N CYS A 143 -5.89 -6.78 26.98
CA CYS A 143 -5.05 -6.80 25.79
C CYS A 143 -3.59 -6.98 26.16
N THR A 144 -2.74 -7.12 25.17
CA THR A 144 -1.28 -7.10 25.33
C THR A 144 -0.71 -5.82 24.71
N ILE A 145 0.51 -5.45 25.09
CA ILE A 145 1.22 -4.30 24.49
C ILE A 145 1.52 -4.48 22.98
N LEU A 146 1.43 -5.71 22.48
CA LEU A 146 1.66 -6.03 21.06
C LEU A 146 0.38 -5.92 20.22
N ASP A 147 -0.77 -5.83 20.86
CA ASP A 147 -2.06 -5.77 20.19
C ASP A 147 -2.27 -4.42 19.50
N SER A 148 -3.27 -4.40 18.67
CA SER A 148 -3.78 -3.19 18.03
C SER A 148 -5.21 -2.97 18.50
N ALA A 149 -5.62 -1.72 18.61
CA ALA A 149 -7.00 -1.35 18.89
C ALA A 149 -7.66 -0.79 17.64
N LEU A 150 -8.89 -1.23 17.42
CA LEU A 150 -9.79 -0.73 16.39
C LEU A 150 -10.76 0.25 17.04
N THR A 151 -10.99 1.38 16.39
CA THR A 151 -12.02 2.34 16.78
C THR A 151 -12.89 2.72 15.59
N ILE A 152 -14.18 2.90 15.85
CA ILE A 152 -15.14 3.49 14.91
C ILE A 152 -15.68 4.77 15.56
N MET A 153 -15.61 5.87 14.85
CA MET A 153 -16.08 7.17 15.28
C MET A 153 -17.50 7.44 14.74
N ARG A 154 -18.19 8.40 15.36
CA ARG A 154 -19.55 8.79 14.98
C ARG A 154 -19.65 9.37 13.57
N ASP A 155 -18.59 9.98 13.06
CA ASP A 155 -18.51 10.46 11.68
C ASP A 155 -18.41 9.35 10.63
N GLY A 156 -18.39 8.08 11.06
CA GLY A 156 -18.25 6.91 10.20
C GLY A 156 -16.81 6.65 9.76
N SER A 157 -15.83 7.23 10.41
CA SER A 157 -14.42 6.87 10.20
C SER A 157 -14.01 5.70 11.10
N LEU A 158 -13.06 4.90 10.62
CA LEU A 158 -12.51 3.73 11.28
C LEU A 158 -10.99 3.83 11.27
N LYS A 159 -10.35 3.53 12.40
CA LYS A 159 -8.90 3.53 12.56
C LYS A 159 -8.43 2.33 13.37
N VAL A 160 -7.28 1.79 12.97
CA VAL A 160 -6.55 0.76 13.74
C VAL A 160 -5.18 1.30 14.09
N THR A 161 -4.79 1.20 15.36
CA THR A 161 -3.49 1.69 15.84
C THR A 161 -2.94 0.73 16.89
N LYS A 162 -1.62 0.67 17.05
CA LYS A 162 -1.00 -0.12 18.10
C LYS A 162 -1.42 0.42 19.49
N VAL A 163 -1.70 -0.49 20.40
CA VAL A 163 -2.01 -0.12 21.79
C VAL A 163 -0.79 0.51 22.45
N ALA A 164 -0.99 1.63 23.16
CA ALA A 164 0.03 2.33 23.94
C ALA A 164 -0.61 3.03 25.15
N ASP A 165 0.19 3.68 26.00
CA ASP A 165 -0.28 4.33 27.22
C ASP A 165 -1.33 5.41 26.95
N LYS A 166 -1.19 6.16 25.86
CA LYS A 166 -2.17 7.15 25.42
C LYS A 166 -2.09 7.36 23.92
N VAL A 167 -3.18 7.09 23.19
CA VAL A 167 -3.26 7.25 21.74
C VAL A 167 -4.53 8.00 21.35
N PHE A 168 -4.39 9.01 20.52
CA PHE A 168 -5.53 9.71 19.95
C PHE A 168 -6.06 8.95 18.72
N MET A 169 -7.33 8.57 18.76
CA MET A 169 -7.99 7.82 17.71
C MET A 169 -8.91 8.68 16.84
N GLY A 170 -9.51 9.69 17.42
CA GLY A 170 -10.53 10.55 16.83
C GLY A 170 -11.62 10.84 17.86
N ARG A 171 -12.33 11.95 17.75
CA ARG A 171 -13.41 12.32 18.68
C ARG A 171 -14.67 11.50 18.47
N ASP A 172 -15.54 11.47 19.46
CA ASP A 172 -16.85 10.79 19.40
C ASP A 172 -16.75 9.31 19.03
N ILE A 173 -15.92 8.57 19.78
CA ILE A 173 -15.71 7.13 19.56
C ILE A 173 -16.99 6.38 19.96
N ILE A 174 -17.60 5.66 19.01
CA ILE A 174 -18.80 4.85 19.24
C ILE A 174 -18.49 3.37 19.49
N HIS A 175 -17.35 2.87 18.97
CA HIS A 175 -16.91 1.48 19.17
C HIS A 175 -15.41 1.38 19.33
N VAL A 176 -14.97 0.55 20.28
CA VAL A 176 -13.57 0.17 20.50
C VAL A 176 -13.48 -1.31 20.74
N ALA A 177 -12.49 -1.96 20.12
CA ALA A 177 -12.16 -3.36 20.37
C ALA A 177 -10.67 -3.60 20.13
N VAL A 178 -10.12 -4.68 20.69
CA VAL A 178 -8.79 -5.17 20.27
C VAL A 178 -8.92 -5.78 18.87
N PHE A 179 -8.03 -5.38 17.97
CA PHE A 179 -8.03 -5.82 16.60
C PHE A 179 -7.19 -7.09 16.44
N PRO A 180 -7.78 -8.21 16.00
CA PRO A 180 -7.07 -9.48 15.83
C PRO A 180 -5.96 -9.38 14.77
N LYS A 181 -4.86 -10.12 14.95
CA LYS A 181 -3.72 -10.15 14.01
C LYS A 181 -4.12 -10.62 12.61
N ASP A 182 -5.05 -11.58 12.55
CA ASP A 182 -5.54 -12.18 11.30
C ASP A 182 -6.69 -11.38 10.66
N GLY A 183 -6.99 -10.22 11.21
CA GLY A 183 -8.11 -9.38 10.79
C GLY A 183 -9.39 -9.62 11.58
N ASP A 184 -10.30 -8.66 11.50
CA ASP A 184 -11.58 -8.74 12.21
C ASP A 184 -12.62 -9.51 11.39
N THR A 185 -13.16 -10.56 11.99
CA THR A 185 -14.18 -11.45 11.40
C THR A 185 -15.60 -11.15 11.90
N ASN A 186 -15.74 -10.16 12.80
CA ASN A 186 -17.03 -9.77 13.32
C ASN A 186 -17.95 -9.17 12.22
N PHE A 187 -19.23 -9.28 12.45
CA PHE A 187 -20.26 -8.69 11.62
C PHE A 187 -20.74 -7.37 12.23
N TYR A 188 -20.81 -6.36 11.41
CA TYR A 188 -21.23 -5.02 11.79
C TYR A 188 -22.56 -4.68 11.12
N THR A 189 -23.53 -4.28 11.92
CA THR A 189 -24.79 -3.69 11.45
C THR A 189 -24.77 -2.21 11.78
N MET A 190 -24.85 -1.36 10.76
CA MET A 190 -24.73 0.08 10.91
C MET A 190 -25.87 0.80 10.20
N VAL A 191 -26.49 1.78 10.89
CA VAL A 191 -27.39 2.77 10.30
C VAL A 191 -26.72 4.14 10.41
N TYR A 192 -26.66 4.87 9.30
CA TYR A 192 -26.07 6.19 9.27
C TYR A 192 -26.92 7.18 8.49
N GLN A 193 -26.85 8.43 8.87
CA GLN A 193 -27.46 9.55 8.18
C GLN A 193 -26.47 10.14 7.20
N ASP A 194 -26.80 10.10 5.93
CA ASP A 194 -25.98 10.66 4.86
C ASP A 194 -26.21 12.17 4.74
N LYS A 195 -25.15 12.94 4.85
CA LYS A 195 -25.23 14.40 4.85
C LYS A 195 -25.67 14.97 3.50
N GLU A 196 -25.18 14.39 2.41
CA GLU A 196 -25.40 14.91 1.06
C GLU A 196 -26.86 14.68 0.59
N SER A 197 -27.37 13.45 0.75
CA SER A 197 -28.72 13.10 0.31
C SER A 197 -29.80 13.36 1.37
N GLY A 198 -29.42 13.60 2.62
CA GLY A 198 -30.33 13.72 3.74
C GLY A 198 -31.08 12.43 4.09
N LYS A 199 -30.68 11.28 3.53
CA LYS A 199 -31.33 9.96 3.71
C LYS A 199 -30.58 9.13 4.74
N ALA A 200 -31.28 8.23 5.40
CA ALA A 200 -30.68 7.21 6.25
C ALA A 200 -30.47 5.91 5.48
N PHE A 201 -29.30 5.28 5.69
CA PHE A 201 -28.95 4.01 5.06
C PHE A 201 -28.58 2.98 6.13
N ALA A 202 -28.98 1.73 5.90
CA ALA A 202 -28.53 0.58 6.67
C ALA A 202 -27.56 -0.26 5.83
N LYS A 203 -26.53 -0.77 6.48
CA LYS A 203 -25.61 -1.74 5.87
C LYS A 203 -25.10 -2.76 6.88
N ARG A 204 -24.78 -3.93 6.36
CA ARG A 204 -24.09 -5.01 7.07
C ARG A 204 -22.75 -5.26 6.40
N PHE A 205 -21.69 -5.41 7.17
CA PHE A 205 -20.37 -5.60 6.61
C PHE A 205 -19.43 -6.30 7.59
N GLN A 206 -18.31 -6.79 7.07
CA GLN A 206 -17.17 -7.23 7.82
C GLN A 206 -15.98 -6.30 7.53
N ILE A 207 -15.11 -6.13 8.52
CA ILE A 207 -13.98 -5.21 8.38
C ILE A 207 -12.79 -5.90 7.69
N GLY A 208 -12.50 -7.15 8.08
CA GLY A 208 -11.35 -7.90 7.56
C GLY A 208 -10.00 -7.33 8.00
N GLY A 209 -8.99 -7.50 7.16
CA GLY A 209 -7.64 -7.00 7.41
C GLY A 209 -7.50 -5.49 7.14
N LEU A 210 -6.77 -4.78 8.03
CA LEU A 210 -6.51 -3.34 7.92
C LEU A 210 -5.04 -3.02 8.19
N SER A 211 -4.53 -2.00 7.51
CA SER A 211 -3.22 -1.41 7.85
C SER A 211 -3.36 -0.47 9.04
N ARG A 212 -2.36 -0.46 9.91
CA ARG A 212 -2.30 0.44 11.06
C ARG A 212 -2.15 1.91 10.64
N ASP A 213 -2.59 2.79 11.52
CA ASP A 213 -2.42 4.26 11.44
C ASP A 213 -3.00 4.89 10.18
N LYS A 214 -3.92 4.19 9.53
CA LYS A 214 -4.67 4.67 8.38
C LYS A 214 -6.13 4.86 8.74
N LEU A 215 -6.72 5.95 8.25
CA LEU A 215 -8.15 6.23 8.40
C LEU A 215 -8.93 5.62 7.23
N TYR A 216 -9.99 4.90 7.55
CA TYR A 216 -10.85 4.24 6.57
C TYR A 216 -12.28 4.78 6.70
N PRO A 217 -12.85 5.36 5.64
CA PRO A 217 -14.24 5.80 5.68
C PRO A 217 -15.20 4.61 5.56
N LEU A 218 -16.15 4.52 6.46
CA LEU A 218 -17.28 3.60 6.39
C LEU A 218 -18.48 4.25 5.68
N VAL A 219 -18.54 5.56 5.59
CA VAL A 219 -19.56 6.34 4.90
C VAL A 219 -18.97 7.06 3.70
N LYS A 220 -19.77 7.39 2.70
CA LYS A 220 -19.28 7.99 1.45
C LYS A 220 -19.20 9.50 1.49
N SER A 221 -20.16 10.14 2.13
CA SER A 221 -20.31 11.59 2.14
C SER A 221 -19.73 12.16 3.43
N GLU A 222 -18.85 13.14 3.29
CA GLU A 222 -18.26 13.87 4.42
C GLU A 222 -19.36 14.58 5.24
N GLY A 223 -19.22 14.58 6.57
CA GLY A 223 -20.22 15.14 7.49
C GLY A 223 -21.44 14.24 7.74
N SER A 224 -21.46 13.02 7.20
CA SER A 224 -22.44 11.98 7.60
C SER A 224 -22.16 11.53 9.03
N HIS A 225 -23.15 10.96 9.70
CA HIS A 225 -22.97 10.43 11.04
C HIS A 225 -23.68 9.11 11.27
N VAL A 226 -23.06 8.27 12.08
CA VAL A 226 -23.59 6.97 12.48
C VAL A 226 -24.63 7.18 13.58
N VAL A 227 -25.83 6.66 13.35
CA VAL A 227 -26.93 6.69 14.31
C VAL A 227 -26.98 5.41 15.15
N TYR A 228 -26.67 4.29 14.52
CA TYR A 228 -26.70 2.98 15.15
C TYR A 228 -25.52 2.13 14.69
N LEU A 229 -24.90 1.44 15.62
CA LEU A 229 -23.85 0.45 15.35
C LEU A 229 -23.99 -0.71 16.33
N GLU A 230 -24.08 -1.92 15.80
CA GLU A 230 -24.05 -3.15 16.58
C GLU A 230 -23.04 -4.12 15.99
N VAL A 231 -22.30 -4.81 16.85
CA VAL A 231 -21.28 -5.78 16.49
C VAL A 231 -21.71 -7.16 16.97
N SER A 232 -21.71 -8.12 16.06
CA SER A 232 -22.10 -9.52 16.30
C SER A 232 -20.94 -10.45 15.96
N LYS A 233 -20.72 -11.48 16.77
CA LYS A 233 -19.65 -12.46 16.52
C LYS A 233 -19.98 -13.41 15.37
N THR A 234 -21.26 -13.72 15.20
CA THR A 234 -21.76 -14.61 14.17
C THR A 234 -22.89 -13.96 13.39
N GLU A 235 -23.10 -14.41 12.15
CA GLU A 235 -24.21 -13.92 11.32
C GLU A 235 -25.59 -14.17 11.95
N LYS A 236 -25.73 -15.26 12.74
CA LYS A 236 -26.97 -15.60 13.43
C LYS A 236 -27.33 -14.63 14.56
N GLU A 237 -26.34 -13.98 15.16
CA GLU A 237 -26.51 -13.00 16.24
C GLU A 237 -26.86 -11.60 15.72
N MET A 238 -26.70 -11.36 14.43
CA MET A 238 -27.02 -10.07 13.82
C MET A 238 -28.49 -9.71 14.04
N PRO A 239 -28.78 -8.42 14.30
CA PRO A 239 -30.15 -7.97 14.42
C PRO A 239 -30.93 -8.27 13.13
N LYS A 240 -32.17 -8.79 13.28
CA LYS A 240 -33.07 -9.06 12.16
C LYS A 240 -33.97 -7.89 11.86
N LYS A 241 -34.34 -7.15 12.89
CA LYS A 241 -35.28 -6.04 12.80
C LYS A 241 -34.82 -4.87 13.65
N LEU A 242 -35.01 -3.67 13.12
CA LEU A 242 -34.71 -2.42 13.81
C LEU A 242 -35.98 -1.59 13.97
N GLN A 243 -36.17 -1.01 15.14
CA GLN A 243 -37.14 0.03 15.39
C GLN A 243 -36.50 1.38 15.07
N VAL A 244 -37.03 2.08 14.09
CA VAL A 244 -36.48 3.33 13.57
C VAL A 244 -37.37 4.50 14.01
N PHE A 245 -36.76 5.51 14.61
CA PHE A 245 -37.45 6.73 15.08
C PHE A 245 -36.99 7.90 14.19
N ILE A 246 -37.97 8.54 13.54
CA ILE A 246 -37.71 9.70 12.66
C ILE A 246 -37.67 10.99 13.50
N ASP A 247 -36.79 11.93 13.08
CA ASP A 247 -36.75 13.25 13.75
C ASP A 247 -38.09 13.97 13.66
N GLY A 248 -38.60 14.41 14.81
CA GLY A 248 -39.85 15.09 14.92
C GLY A 248 -39.95 16.42 14.16
N ARG A 249 -38.82 17.00 13.76
CA ARG A 249 -38.74 18.21 12.93
C ARG A 249 -38.90 17.95 11.46
N SER A 250 -38.91 16.67 11.04
CA SER A 250 -39.11 16.27 9.65
C SER A 250 -40.57 16.33 9.27
N GLY A 251 -40.89 16.48 7.99
CA GLY A 251 -42.25 16.40 7.44
C GLY A 251 -42.84 14.98 7.35
N ALA A 252 -42.21 14.00 8.02
CA ALA A 252 -42.65 12.61 7.97
C ALA A 252 -43.99 12.41 8.67
N ARG A 253 -44.92 11.72 8.01
CA ARG A 253 -46.22 11.33 8.59
C ARG A 253 -46.08 10.18 9.58
N VAL A 254 -45.24 9.19 9.26
CA VAL A 254 -44.90 8.05 10.11
C VAL A 254 -43.60 8.37 10.82
N ARG A 255 -43.60 8.40 12.13
CA ARG A 255 -42.44 8.78 12.96
C ARG A 255 -41.73 7.61 13.59
N GLU A 256 -42.31 6.43 13.54
CA GLU A 256 -41.79 5.21 14.08
C GLU A 256 -42.19 4.05 13.20
N PHE A 257 -41.27 3.19 12.83
CA PHE A 257 -41.53 2.00 12.03
C PHE A 257 -40.48 0.94 12.25
N GLU A 258 -40.86 -0.31 11.99
CA GLU A 258 -39.97 -1.45 12.00
C GLU A 258 -39.32 -1.61 10.62
N PHE A 259 -37.99 -1.73 10.59
CA PHE A 259 -37.21 -1.99 9.40
C PHE A 259 -36.66 -3.39 9.43
N ASP A 260 -37.00 -4.21 8.42
CA ASP A 260 -36.51 -5.56 8.28
C ASP A 260 -35.10 -5.54 7.63
N LEU A 261 -34.11 -6.11 8.33
CA LEU A 261 -32.73 -6.23 7.86
C LEU A 261 -32.50 -7.48 7.00
N ALA A 262 -33.48 -8.36 6.81
CA ALA A 262 -33.34 -9.54 5.94
C ALA A 262 -32.98 -9.17 4.50
N GLU A 263 -33.45 -8.00 4.03
CA GLU A 263 -33.15 -7.47 2.69
C GLU A 263 -31.77 -6.81 2.59
N VAL A 264 -31.06 -6.63 3.70
CA VAL A 264 -29.74 -5.99 3.73
C VAL A 264 -28.64 -7.06 3.70
N PRO A 265 -28.02 -7.33 2.56
CA PRO A 265 -26.96 -8.34 2.48
C PRO A 265 -25.68 -7.88 3.19
N VAL A 266 -24.89 -8.85 3.66
CA VAL A 266 -23.54 -8.58 4.14
C VAL A 266 -22.67 -8.17 2.94
N SER A 267 -22.08 -7.02 3.00
CA SER A 267 -21.35 -6.38 1.90
C SER A 267 -19.94 -5.94 2.34
N THR A 268 -19.27 -5.21 1.50
CA THR A 268 -17.97 -4.60 1.86
C THR A 268 -18.16 -3.38 2.77
N ARG A 269 -17.15 -3.07 3.60
CA ARG A 269 -17.17 -1.89 4.49
C ARG A 269 -17.41 -0.56 3.76
N SER A 270 -17.04 -0.47 2.48
CA SER A 270 -17.20 0.73 1.64
C SER A 270 -18.56 0.81 0.92
N ALA A 271 -19.43 -0.19 1.06
CA ALA A 271 -20.75 -0.17 0.44
C ALA A 271 -21.61 0.95 1.05
N LYS A 272 -22.49 1.53 0.23
CA LYS A 272 -23.43 2.57 0.68
C LYS A 272 -24.54 1.99 1.57
N GLY A 273 -24.98 0.77 1.30
CA GLY A 273 -26.12 0.13 1.97
C GLY A 273 -27.47 0.43 1.32
N ILE A 274 -28.54 0.03 1.99
CA ILE A 274 -29.93 0.16 1.55
C ILE A 274 -30.59 1.34 2.26
N THR A 275 -31.44 2.07 1.57
CA THR A 275 -32.16 3.22 2.15
C THR A 275 -33.16 2.76 3.19
N VAL A 276 -33.02 3.24 4.41
CA VAL A 276 -33.97 3.02 5.52
C VAL A 276 -35.08 4.07 5.52
N SER A 277 -34.67 5.34 5.37
CA SER A 277 -35.59 6.47 5.38
C SER A 277 -35.16 7.59 4.47
N LYS A 278 -36.11 8.29 3.87
CA LYS A 278 -35.90 9.55 3.15
C LYS A 278 -35.77 10.75 4.10
N TRP A 279 -36.12 10.56 5.36
CA TRP A 279 -36.14 11.58 6.39
C TRP A 279 -35.01 11.35 7.40
N PRO A 280 -34.58 12.40 8.10
CA PRO A 280 -33.56 12.27 9.16
C PRO A 280 -34.04 11.33 10.27
N VAL A 281 -33.18 10.40 10.63
CA VAL A 281 -33.44 9.44 11.72
C VAL A 281 -32.86 10.00 13.01
N LYS A 282 -33.66 10.02 14.07
CA LYS A 282 -33.28 10.48 15.40
C LYS A 282 -32.59 9.39 16.20
N ASP A 283 -33.17 8.18 16.18
CA ASP A 283 -32.71 7.04 16.98
C ASP A 283 -33.04 5.73 16.29
N VAL A 284 -32.29 4.69 16.59
CA VAL A 284 -32.56 3.32 16.11
C VAL A 284 -32.29 2.36 17.26
N LYS A 285 -33.21 1.39 17.44
CA LYS A 285 -33.07 0.34 18.44
C LYS A 285 -33.26 -1.03 17.81
N ARG A 286 -32.65 -2.03 18.40
CA ARG A 286 -32.87 -3.41 18.02
C ARG A 286 -34.29 -3.86 18.44
N ALA A 287 -35.08 -4.37 17.49
CA ALA A 287 -36.50 -4.75 17.73
C ALA A 287 -36.69 -6.23 18.05
N ASP A 288 -35.77 -7.10 17.64
CA ASP A 288 -35.87 -8.56 17.80
C ASP A 288 -35.26 -9.11 19.11
N LEU A 289 -34.82 -8.25 20.02
CA LEU A 289 -34.55 -8.64 21.40
C LEU A 289 -35.91 -8.71 22.15
N ALA A 290 -36.41 -9.92 22.37
CA ALA A 290 -37.52 -10.10 23.27
C ALA A 290 -37.20 -9.44 24.62
N LEU A 291 -38.04 -8.53 25.05
CA LEU A 291 -38.06 -8.01 26.42
C LEU A 291 -38.15 -9.21 27.37
N LYS A 292 -37.00 -9.60 27.97
CA LYS A 292 -36.96 -10.51 29.09
C LYS A 292 -37.29 -9.77 30.37
#